data_3b397d486ec131918ea9efdebdf3be22
#
_entry.id   3b397d486ec131918ea9efdebdf3be22
#
_cell.length_a   1.000
_cell.length_b   1.000
_cell.length_c   1.000
_cell.angle_alpha   90.00
_cell.angle_beta   90.00
_cell.angle_gamma   90.00
#
_symmetry.space_group_name_H-M   'P 1'
#
loop_
_entity.id
_entity.type
_entity.pdbx_description
1 polymer ?
#
loop_
_entity_poly.entity_id
_entity_poly.type
_entity_poly.pdbx_seq_one_letter_code
_entity_poly.pdbx_strand_id
1 'polypeptide(L)'
;MDNYAKNYNLIENKYTVHHISEINMKYRILIAGLFALFLTDIVQSQYLNISTDKTNKTFLTGNLQNDLVMQMNKTRDINGPYDIQSVNAKNKYSPLLAGLFSAVVPGAGQFYTKSYWQGAAFLGVEIISWIVYTKYEKKGDQQTEAFQNYADKHWSVIRYAYWIKANYPKYYNNMIVPGQQASNIANPWIYVSWDKLNGTEDSIAGDLNIQPTGFTHKLAPYSDQQYYEMIGKYSQFGGGWDDATSYTKSDVIANNGVGNVSPEFTAYSHMRGDANNFYNIATAVSYIIVANHVFSALEAAWNASKINHKIQLQGHIESRRIYGNLIEFDPTLQVKYEL
;
A
#
# COMPACT_ATOMS: atom_id res chain seq x y z
N MET A 1 19.39 37.07 -5.48
CA MET A 1 18.19 36.39 -6.04
C MET A 1 18.13 34.90 -5.71
N ASP A 2 19.21 34.30 -5.22
CA ASP A 2 19.24 32.86 -4.83
C ASP A 2 18.51 32.49 -3.54
N ASN A 3 18.12 33.45 -2.71
CA ASN A 3 17.53 33.16 -1.41
C ASN A 3 16.02 32.89 -1.45
N TYR A 4 15.29 33.39 -2.47
CA TYR A 4 13.83 33.17 -2.56
C TYR A 4 13.49 31.80 -3.18
N ALA A 5 14.18 31.39 -4.25
CA ALA A 5 13.99 30.05 -4.82
C ALA A 5 14.45 28.96 -3.87
N LYS A 6 15.51 29.20 -3.11
CA LYS A 6 15.96 28.31 -2.04
C LYS A 6 14.97 28.24 -0.88
N ASN A 7 14.31 29.35 -0.55
CA ASN A 7 13.28 29.37 0.49
C ASN A 7 11.96 28.72 0.03
N TYR A 8 11.56 28.85 -1.23
CA TYR A 8 10.35 28.21 -1.74
C TYR A 8 10.51 26.69 -1.84
N ASN A 9 11.63 26.21 -2.39
CA ASN A 9 11.99 24.79 -2.38
C ASN A 9 12.25 24.24 -0.96
N LEU A 10 12.74 25.08 -0.03
CA LEU A 10 12.90 24.71 1.37
C LEU A 10 11.56 24.68 2.12
N ILE A 11 10.61 25.54 1.77
CA ILE A 11 9.27 25.58 2.38
C ILE A 11 8.44 24.43 1.82
N GLU A 12 8.40 24.20 0.52
CA GLU A 12 7.70 23.08 -0.11
C GLU A 12 8.31 21.73 0.28
N ASN A 13 9.64 21.61 0.27
CA ASN A 13 10.33 20.44 0.81
C ASN A 13 10.13 20.29 2.33
N LYS A 14 10.10 21.37 3.09
CA LYS A 14 9.96 21.30 4.54
C LYS A 14 8.55 20.92 4.96
N TYR A 15 7.51 21.42 4.26
CA TYR A 15 6.11 21.00 4.51
C TYR A 15 5.82 19.62 3.94
N THR A 16 6.29 19.30 2.73
CA THR A 16 6.13 17.97 2.13
C THR A 16 6.94 16.92 2.89
N VAL A 17 8.19 17.21 3.24
CA VAL A 17 9.06 16.30 4.01
C VAL A 17 8.60 16.18 5.47
N HIS A 18 8.09 17.25 6.09
CA HIS A 18 7.60 17.17 7.47
C HIS A 18 6.26 16.44 7.54
N HIS A 19 5.35 16.66 6.61
CA HIS A 19 4.08 15.91 6.53
C HIS A 19 4.31 14.45 6.11
N ILE A 20 5.18 14.18 5.14
CA ILE A 20 5.58 12.82 4.76
C ILE A 20 6.35 12.14 5.91
N SER A 21 7.17 12.87 6.68
CA SER A 21 7.88 12.30 7.82
C SER A 21 6.95 11.98 8.99
N GLU A 22 5.95 12.80 9.29
CA GLU A 22 4.96 12.51 10.34
C GLU A 22 4.03 11.36 9.95
N ILE A 23 3.58 11.34 8.69
CA ILE A 23 2.78 10.25 8.13
C ILE A 23 3.62 8.96 8.12
N ASN A 24 4.85 9.01 7.60
CA ASN A 24 5.77 7.86 7.63
C ASN A 24 6.11 7.40 9.05
N MET A 25 6.22 8.29 10.02
CA MET A 25 6.53 7.91 11.40
C MET A 25 5.35 7.20 12.07
N LYS A 26 4.12 7.68 11.88
CA LYS A 26 2.90 7.02 12.40
C LYS A 26 2.69 5.64 11.76
N TYR A 27 2.93 5.50 10.45
CA TYR A 27 2.85 4.20 9.76
C TYR A 27 4.01 3.27 10.14
N ARG A 28 5.21 3.78 10.34
CA ARG A 28 6.35 3.00 10.86
C ARG A 28 6.07 2.43 12.24
N ILE A 29 5.42 3.19 13.12
CA ILE A 29 5.02 2.73 14.45
C ILE A 29 3.92 1.65 14.34
N LEU A 30 2.94 1.83 13.45
CA LEU A 30 1.86 0.85 13.23
C LEU A 30 2.40 -0.46 12.61
N ILE A 31 3.27 -0.36 11.60
CA ILE A 31 3.94 -1.50 10.98
C ILE A 31 4.89 -2.17 11.96
N ALA A 32 5.65 -1.40 12.75
CA ALA A 32 6.52 -1.92 13.78
C ALA A 32 5.73 -2.60 14.91
N GLY A 33 4.54 -2.08 15.27
CA GLY A 33 3.64 -2.70 16.24
C GLY A 33 3.07 -4.03 15.74
N LEU A 34 2.64 -4.09 14.48
CA LEU A 34 2.20 -5.33 13.82
C LEU A 34 3.34 -6.34 13.69
N PHE A 35 4.53 -5.87 13.35
CA PHE A 35 5.73 -6.72 13.26
C PHE A 35 6.20 -7.22 14.64
N ALA A 36 6.07 -6.40 15.69
CA ALA A 36 6.37 -6.79 17.06
C ALA A 36 5.41 -7.87 17.59
N LEU A 37 4.11 -7.79 17.25
CA LEU A 37 3.13 -8.84 17.55
C LEU A 37 3.47 -10.16 16.85
N PHE A 38 4.02 -10.09 15.64
CA PHE A 38 4.48 -11.27 14.88
C PHE A 38 5.77 -11.89 15.49
N LEU A 39 6.69 -11.04 15.97
CA LEU A 39 7.94 -11.49 16.58
C LEU A 39 7.73 -12.14 17.97
N THR A 40 6.72 -11.73 18.72
CA THR A 40 6.43 -12.33 20.04
C THR A 40 6.03 -13.80 19.91
N ASP A 41 5.29 -14.18 18.86
CA ASP A 41 4.95 -15.60 18.60
C ASP A 41 6.16 -16.41 18.14
N ILE A 42 7.09 -15.82 17.37
CA ILE A 42 8.34 -16.47 16.93
C ILE A 42 9.27 -16.68 18.13
N VAL A 43 9.41 -15.70 19.02
CA VAL A 43 10.28 -15.77 20.21
C VAL A 43 9.74 -16.79 21.21
N GLN A 44 8.42 -16.85 21.43
CA GLN A 44 7.83 -17.88 22.31
C GLN A 44 8.04 -19.30 21.76
N SER A 45 8.09 -19.48 20.42
CA SER A 45 8.35 -20.79 19.84
C SER A 45 9.80 -21.25 20.00
N GLN A 46 10.75 -20.33 20.15
CA GLN A 46 12.17 -20.66 20.32
C GLN A 46 12.54 -21.00 21.80
N TYR A 47 11.82 -20.46 22.78
CA TYR A 47 12.10 -20.77 24.18
C TYR A 47 11.70 -22.18 24.63
N LEU A 48 10.90 -22.91 23.84
CA LEU A 48 10.49 -24.30 24.13
C LEU A 48 11.43 -25.38 23.55
N ASN A 49 12.51 -24.98 22.89
CA ASN A 49 13.42 -25.91 22.18
C ASN A 49 14.73 -26.24 22.92
N ILE A 50 14.77 -26.18 24.24
CA ILE A 50 15.94 -26.65 24.98
C ILE A 50 15.56 -27.84 25.88
N SER A 51 15.44 -28.99 25.27
CA SER A 51 15.77 -30.28 25.91
C SER A 51 16.06 -31.26 24.80
N THR A 52 17.31 -31.33 24.38
CA THR A 52 17.80 -32.35 23.48
C THR A 52 18.29 -33.54 24.32
N ASP A 53 17.54 -34.60 24.30
CA ASP A 53 18.13 -35.90 24.68
C ASP A 53 18.74 -36.56 23.42
N LYS A 54 20.07 -36.74 23.50
CA LYS A 54 20.87 -37.42 22.48
C LYS A 54 20.83 -38.91 22.77
N THR A 55 19.87 -39.64 22.21
CA THR A 55 20.12 -41.08 21.99
C THR A 55 19.06 -41.65 21.05
N ASN A 56 19.49 -42.11 19.96
CA ASN A 56 19.05 -43.10 18.98
C ASN A 56 19.01 -42.58 17.56
N LYS A 57 20.22 -42.47 16.97
CA LYS A 57 20.34 -42.39 15.51
C LYS A 57 19.95 -43.77 14.97
N THR A 58 18.74 -43.96 14.53
CA THR A 58 18.40 -45.01 13.58
C THR A 58 19.03 -44.60 12.26
N PHE A 59 20.06 -45.35 11.85
CA PHE A 59 20.65 -45.23 10.53
C PHE A 59 19.61 -45.66 9.52
N LEU A 60 19.02 -44.69 8.84
CA LEU A 60 18.22 -44.91 7.64
C LEU A 60 19.20 -45.23 6.51
N THR A 61 19.03 -46.37 5.84
CA THR A 61 19.89 -46.81 4.74
C THR A 61 19.67 -46.04 3.46
N GLY A 62 18.64 -45.12 3.43
CA GLY A 62 18.21 -44.36 2.25
C GLY A 62 17.40 -45.17 1.25
N ASN A 63 17.12 -46.45 1.55
CA ASN A 63 16.23 -47.29 0.75
C ASN A 63 14.95 -47.57 1.54
N LEU A 64 13.87 -46.93 1.13
CA LEU A 64 12.57 -46.96 1.82
C LEU A 64 12.05 -48.37 2.07
N GLN A 65 12.29 -49.33 1.15
CA GLN A 65 11.88 -50.73 1.29
C GLN A 65 12.70 -51.46 2.37
N ASN A 66 14.01 -51.25 2.43
CA ASN A 66 14.87 -51.87 3.43
C ASN A 66 14.61 -51.28 4.82
N ASP A 67 14.38 -49.97 4.90
CA ASP A 67 14.09 -49.28 6.15
C ASP A 67 12.70 -49.68 6.73
N LEU A 68 11.72 -49.90 5.88
CA LEU A 68 10.41 -50.45 6.24
C LEU A 68 10.50 -51.93 6.71
N VAL A 69 11.27 -52.77 6.00
CA VAL A 69 11.46 -54.17 6.37
C VAL A 69 12.23 -54.28 7.69
N MET A 70 13.24 -53.44 7.95
CA MET A 70 13.93 -53.38 9.24
C MET A 70 13.00 -52.96 10.38
N GLN A 71 12.13 -52.02 10.16
CA GLN A 71 11.13 -51.63 11.14
C GLN A 71 10.11 -52.74 11.36
N MET A 72 9.63 -53.41 10.32
CA MET A 72 8.67 -54.51 10.43
C MET A 72 9.28 -55.74 11.11
N ASN A 73 10.56 -56.05 10.92
CA ASN A 73 11.24 -57.15 11.59
C ASN A 73 11.52 -56.87 13.08
N LYS A 74 11.71 -55.59 13.45
CA LYS A 74 11.86 -55.18 14.85
C LYS A 74 10.57 -55.30 15.64
N THR A 75 9.43 -55.25 14.97
CA THR A 75 8.09 -55.43 15.58
C THR A 75 7.62 -56.91 15.66
N ARG A 76 8.37 -57.84 15.05
CA ARG A 76 7.98 -59.27 15.04
C ARG A 76 8.36 -60.07 16.30
N ASP A 77 9.19 -59.51 17.19
CA ASP A 77 9.62 -60.20 18.42
C ASP A 77 8.75 -59.91 19.65
N ILE A 78 7.60 -59.30 19.48
CA ILE A 78 6.69 -59.01 20.60
C ILE A 78 5.52 -59.98 20.56
N ASN A 79 5.69 -61.14 21.21
CA ASN A 79 4.61 -62.01 21.61
C ASN A 79 3.86 -61.46 22.82
N GLY A 80 3.09 -60.35 22.62
CA GLY A 80 2.21 -59.77 23.63
C GLY A 80 0.84 -59.47 23.01
N PRO A 81 -0.25 -59.79 23.73
CA PRO A 81 -1.62 -59.74 23.17
C PRO A 81 -2.26 -58.35 23.05
N TYR A 82 -1.54 -57.28 23.26
CA TYR A 82 -2.07 -55.91 23.18
C TYR A 82 -1.15 -54.97 22.44
N ASP A 83 -1.26 -55.00 21.10
CA ASP A 83 -0.71 -53.95 20.25
C ASP A 83 -1.75 -52.80 20.22
N ILE A 84 -1.54 -51.78 21.02
CA ILE A 84 -2.31 -50.54 20.88
C ILE A 84 -1.79 -49.88 19.63
N GLN A 85 -2.53 -50.12 18.52
CA GLN A 85 -2.24 -49.43 17.26
C GLN A 85 -2.10 -47.94 17.51
N SER A 86 -0.98 -47.39 17.12
CA SER A 86 -0.75 -45.95 17.05
C SER A 86 -1.89 -45.35 16.22
N VAL A 87 -2.81 -44.66 16.87
CA VAL A 87 -3.81 -43.88 16.17
C VAL A 87 -3.07 -42.79 15.41
N ASN A 88 -2.88 -43.01 14.10
CA ASN A 88 -2.41 -41.97 13.22
C ASN A 88 -3.34 -40.76 13.41
N ALA A 89 -2.88 -39.80 14.17
CA ALA A 89 -3.65 -38.57 14.40
C ALA A 89 -3.75 -37.86 13.05
N LYS A 90 -4.93 -38.04 12.41
CA LYS A 90 -5.27 -37.31 11.20
C LYS A 90 -5.06 -35.82 11.47
N ASN A 91 -4.31 -35.12 10.62
CA ASN A 91 -4.12 -33.70 10.74
C ASN A 91 -5.42 -32.99 11.05
N LYS A 92 -5.48 -32.30 12.18
CA LYS A 92 -6.70 -31.69 12.70
C LYS A 92 -7.16 -30.52 11.83
N TYR A 93 -6.21 -29.78 11.29
CA TYR A 93 -6.45 -28.62 10.42
C TYR A 93 -5.59 -28.68 9.17
N SER A 94 -6.14 -28.29 8.03
CA SER A 94 -5.37 -28.14 6.79
C SER A 94 -4.66 -26.79 6.77
N PRO A 95 -3.32 -26.74 6.73
CA PRO A 95 -2.59 -25.48 6.61
C PRO A 95 -2.95 -24.68 5.34
N LEU A 96 -3.15 -25.39 4.22
CA LEU A 96 -3.57 -24.77 2.97
C LEU A 96 -4.93 -24.09 3.09
N LEU A 97 -5.92 -24.78 3.67
CA LEU A 97 -7.26 -24.20 3.87
C LEU A 97 -7.23 -23.03 4.85
N ALA A 98 -6.46 -23.14 5.93
CA ALA A 98 -6.30 -22.03 6.88
C ALA A 98 -5.72 -20.78 6.19
N GLY A 99 -4.67 -20.98 5.39
CA GLY A 99 -4.06 -19.90 4.61
C GLY A 99 -5.03 -19.30 3.59
N LEU A 100 -5.75 -20.13 2.83
CA LEU A 100 -6.72 -19.66 1.83
C LEU A 100 -7.88 -18.88 2.46
N PHE A 101 -8.41 -19.32 3.59
CA PHE A 101 -9.47 -18.58 4.29
C PHE A 101 -8.99 -17.19 4.71
N SER A 102 -7.77 -17.09 5.25
CA SER A 102 -7.21 -15.80 5.65
C SER A 102 -6.74 -14.94 4.49
N ALA A 103 -6.40 -15.54 3.35
CA ALA A 103 -6.10 -14.79 2.13
C ALA A 103 -7.34 -14.07 1.58
N VAL A 104 -8.55 -14.64 1.78
CA VAL A 104 -9.82 -14.04 1.34
C VAL A 104 -10.38 -13.11 2.42
N VAL A 105 -10.38 -13.54 3.67
CA VAL A 105 -10.86 -12.76 4.82
C VAL A 105 -9.82 -12.84 5.94
N PRO A 106 -9.03 -11.76 6.19
CA PRO A 106 -8.04 -11.76 7.25
C PRO A 106 -8.64 -12.17 8.60
N GLY A 107 -8.02 -13.16 9.24
CA GLY A 107 -8.52 -13.73 10.47
C GLY A 107 -9.32 -15.02 10.32
N ALA A 108 -9.93 -15.31 9.15
CA ALA A 108 -10.80 -16.47 8.97
C ALA A 108 -10.09 -17.82 9.17
N GLY A 109 -8.85 -17.93 8.73
CA GLY A 109 -8.04 -19.13 8.95
C GLY A 109 -7.65 -19.33 10.42
N GLN A 110 -7.45 -18.26 11.17
CA GLN A 110 -7.23 -18.30 12.62
C GLN A 110 -8.50 -18.77 13.34
N PHE A 111 -9.69 -18.30 12.92
CA PHE A 111 -10.96 -18.82 13.45
C PHE A 111 -11.15 -20.30 13.11
N TYR A 112 -10.78 -20.74 11.90
CA TYR A 112 -10.79 -22.15 11.52
C TYR A 112 -9.90 -22.99 12.43
N THR A 113 -8.73 -22.50 12.82
CA THR A 113 -7.80 -23.18 13.75
C THR A 113 -8.12 -22.97 15.23
N LYS A 114 -9.24 -22.29 15.56
CA LYS A 114 -9.67 -21.91 16.91
C LYS A 114 -8.73 -20.93 17.63
N SER A 115 -7.91 -20.22 16.89
CA SER A 115 -7.03 -19.16 17.39
C SER A 115 -7.77 -17.81 17.37
N TYR A 116 -8.82 -17.71 18.16
CA TYR A 116 -9.80 -16.63 18.10
C TYR A 116 -9.20 -15.23 18.30
N TRP A 117 -8.20 -15.10 19.17
CA TRP A 117 -7.58 -13.81 19.46
C TRP A 117 -6.79 -13.26 18.27
N GLN A 118 -5.98 -14.11 17.63
CA GLN A 118 -5.26 -13.73 16.40
C GLN A 118 -6.25 -13.42 15.29
N GLY A 119 -7.28 -14.22 15.12
CA GLY A 119 -8.36 -13.98 14.14
C GLY A 119 -9.03 -12.63 14.35
N ALA A 120 -9.37 -12.29 15.59
CA ALA A 120 -9.97 -11.00 15.94
C ALA A 120 -9.02 -9.83 15.66
N ALA A 121 -7.71 -9.99 15.90
CA ALA A 121 -6.72 -8.96 15.63
C ALA A 121 -6.60 -8.65 14.12
N PHE A 122 -6.46 -9.68 13.26
CA PHE A 122 -6.40 -9.48 11.81
C PHE A 122 -7.70 -8.90 11.25
N LEU A 123 -8.85 -9.39 11.71
CA LEU A 123 -10.17 -8.86 11.30
C LEU A 123 -10.34 -7.40 11.78
N GLY A 124 -9.87 -7.05 12.96
CA GLY A 124 -9.90 -5.69 13.47
C GLY A 124 -9.05 -4.73 12.64
N VAL A 125 -7.83 -5.13 12.26
CA VAL A 125 -6.98 -4.35 11.34
C VAL A 125 -7.69 -4.15 10.00
N GLU A 126 -8.33 -5.19 9.46
CA GLU A 126 -9.06 -5.13 8.20
C GLU A 126 -10.19 -4.08 8.24
N ILE A 127 -11.06 -4.18 9.25
CA ILE A 127 -12.20 -3.26 9.41
C ILE A 127 -11.73 -1.82 9.57
N ILE A 128 -10.74 -1.58 10.43
CA ILE A 128 -10.21 -0.23 10.67
C ILE A 128 -9.59 0.34 9.40
N SER A 129 -8.83 -0.48 8.65
CA SER A 129 -8.20 -0.05 7.41
C SER A 129 -9.24 0.36 6.37
N TRP A 130 -10.31 -0.42 6.18
CA TRP A 130 -11.39 -0.05 5.26
C TRP A 130 -12.12 1.23 5.67
N ILE A 131 -12.36 1.46 6.96
CA ILE A 131 -12.95 2.71 7.46
C ILE A 131 -12.06 3.90 7.16
N VAL A 132 -10.75 3.76 7.39
CA VAL A 132 -9.78 4.84 7.13
C VAL A 132 -9.66 5.09 5.62
N TYR A 133 -9.53 4.04 4.80
CA TYR A 133 -9.45 4.11 3.35
C TYR A 133 -10.64 4.91 2.78
N THR A 134 -11.85 4.45 3.05
CA THR A 134 -13.07 5.08 2.50
C THR A 134 -13.26 6.52 2.97
N LYS A 135 -12.85 6.82 4.21
CA LYS A 135 -12.89 8.19 4.74
C LYS A 135 -11.94 9.13 3.99
N TYR A 136 -10.73 8.69 3.70
CA TYR A 136 -9.73 9.52 3.03
C TYR A 136 -9.97 9.61 1.52
N GLU A 137 -10.46 8.55 0.87
CA GLU A 137 -10.98 8.61 -0.50
C GLU A 137 -12.06 9.69 -0.63
N LYS A 138 -13.08 9.62 0.21
CA LYS A 138 -14.16 10.62 0.21
C LYS A 138 -13.67 12.06 0.45
N LYS A 139 -12.66 12.24 1.33
CA LYS A 139 -12.06 13.56 1.53
C LYS A 139 -11.30 14.04 0.29
N GLY A 140 -10.61 13.13 -0.39
CA GLY A 140 -9.96 13.41 -1.66
C GLY A 140 -10.95 13.87 -2.72
N ASP A 141 -12.07 13.17 -2.87
CA ASP A 141 -13.15 13.51 -3.81
C ASP A 141 -13.75 14.86 -3.51
N GLN A 142 -14.08 15.14 -2.25
CA GLN A 142 -14.64 16.43 -1.82
C GLN A 142 -13.67 17.58 -2.06
N GLN A 143 -12.40 17.38 -1.80
CA GLN A 143 -11.38 18.39 -2.04
C GLN A 143 -11.13 18.58 -3.54
N THR A 144 -11.24 17.51 -4.35
CA THR A 144 -11.17 17.57 -5.81
C THR A 144 -12.31 18.41 -6.36
N GLU A 145 -13.53 18.15 -5.95
CA GLU A 145 -14.68 18.95 -6.33
C GLU A 145 -14.51 20.44 -5.91
N ALA A 146 -13.99 20.66 -4.72
CA ALA A 146 -13.76 22.02 -4.21
C ALA A 146 -12.74 22.79 -5.07
N PHE A 147 -11.60 22.19 -5.42
CA PHE A 147 -10.60 22.87 -6.23
C PHE A 147 -11.06 23.04 -7.69
N GLN A 148 -11.80 22.09 -8.25
CA GLN A 148 -12.36 22.22 -9.60
C GLN A 148 -13.37 23.37 -9.67
N ASN A 149 -14.29 23.45 -8.72
CA ASN A 149 -15.24 24.54 -8.61
C ASN A 149 -14.54 25.91 -8.41
N TYR A 150 -13.45 25.92 -7.65
CA TYR A 150 -12.64 27.13 -7.47
C TYR A 150 -11.98 27.55 -8.80
N ALA A 151 -11.39 26.60 -9.52
CA ALA A 151 -10.80 26.86 -10.84
C ALA A 151 -11.83 27.39 -11.84
N ASP A 152 -13.00 26.76 -11.94
CA ASP A 152 -14.06 27.15 -12.88
C ASP A 152 -14.57 28.55 -12.60
N LYS A 153 -14.50 29.02 -11.35
CA LYS A 153 -14.89 30.36 -10.96
C LYS A 153 -13.79 31.40 -11.22
N HIS A 154 -12.54 31.08 -10.95
CA HIS A 154 -11.44 32.04 -10.90
C HIS A 154 -10.47 31.97 -12.07
N TRP A 155 -10.43 30.84 -12.81
CA TRP A 155 -9.58 30.66 -13.98
C TRP A 155 -10.42 30.64 -15.28
N SER A 156 -9.93 31.28 -16.34
CA SER A 156 -10.61 31.34 -17.62
C SER A 156 -9.64 31.13 -18.78
N VAL A 157 -9.94 30.15 -19.66
CA VAL A 157 -9.20 29.93 -20.90
C VAL A 157 -9.29 31.14 -21.84
N ILE A 158 -10.39 31.92 -21.81
CA ILE A 158 -10.51 33.16 -22.58
C ILE A 158 -9.53 34.22 -22.04
N ARG A 159 -9.45 34.37 -20.72
CA ARG A 159 -8.48 35.28 -20.09
C ARG A 159 -7.04 34.86 -20.43
N TYR A 160 -6.74 33.60 -20.38
CA TYR A 160 -5.46 33.06 -20.78
C TYR A 160 -5.15 33.35 -22.26
N ALA A 161 -6.09 33.16 -23.16
CA ALA A 161 -5.93 33.47 -24.58
C ALA A 161 -5.67 34.97 -24.83
N TYR A 162 -6.34 35.88 -24.07
CA TYR A 162 -6.05 37.34 -24.13
C TYR A 162 -4.69 37.66 -23.54
N TRP A 163 -4.30 36.99 -22.48
CA TRP A 163 -2.96 37.13 -21.92
C TRP A 163 -1.88 36.73 -22.96
N ILE A 164 -2.08 35.63 -23.70
CA ILE A 164 -1.21 35.24 -24.84
C ILE A 164 -1.20 36.34 -25.88
N LYS A 165 -2.34 36.89 -26.26
CA LYS A 165 -2.42 37.97 -27.24
C LYS A 165 -1.63 39.21 -26.83
N ALA A 166 -1.68 39.57 -25.55
CA ALA A 166 -0.97 40.72 -25.02
C ALA A 166 0.56 40.51 -24.93
N ASN A 167 0.99 39.32 -24.52
CA ASN A 167 2.39 39.03 -24.25
C ASN A 167 3.17 38.41 -25.45
N TYR A 168 2.43 37.75 -26.35
CA TYR A 168 2.94 37.04 -27.52
C TYR A 168 2.12 37.35 -28.80
N PRO A 169 1.95 38.63 -29.18
CA PRO A 169 1.03 39.03 -30.26
C PRO A 169 1.38 38.42 -31.60
N LYS A 170 2.66 38.15 -31.90
CA LYS A 170 3.13 37.50 -33.12
C LYS A 170 2.55 36.11 -33.32
N TYR A 171 2.26 35.39 -32.26
CA TYR A 171 1.82 33.97 -32.27
C TYR A 171 0.30 33.83 -32.11
N TYR A 172 -0.41 34.91 -31.77
CA TYR A 172 -1.84 34.86 -31.55
C TYR A 172 -2.61 34.53 -32.85
N ASN A 173 -3.33 33.42 -32.84
CA ASN A 173 -4.00 32.87 -34.00
C ASN A 173 -5.54 32.89 -33.86
N ASN A 174 -6.14 34.03 -33.48
CA ASN A 174 -7.60 34.18 -33.37
C ASN A 174 -8.30 32.94 -32.78
N MET A 175 -7.80 32.45 -31.64
CA MET A 175 -8.27 31.23 -30.98
C MET A 175 -9.61 31.42 -30.27
N ILE A 176 -10.07 32.66 -30.07
CA ILE A 176 -11.36 32.97 -29.44
C ILE A 176 -12.42 33.13 -30.52
N VAL A 177 -13.60 32.53 -30.32
CA VAL A 177 -14.74 32.66 -31.19
C VAL A 177 -15.17 34.14 -31.26
N PRO A 178 -15.36 34.74 -32.44
CA PRO A 178 -15.75 36.14 -32.61
C PRO A 178 -17.03 36.46 -31.83
N GLY A 179 -17.05 37.62 -31.16
CA GLY A 179 -18.17 38.06 -30.34
C GLY A 179 -18.18 37.57 -28.90
N GLN A 180 -17.31 36.62 -28.55
CA GLN A 180 -17.18 36.03 -27.19
C GLN A 180 -15.89 36.54 -26.55
N GLN A 181 -15.87 37.82 -26.19
CA GLN A 181 -14.63 38.46 -25.72
C GLN A 181 -14.57 38.67 -24.19
N ALA A 182 -15.67 38.42 -23.49
CA ALA A 182 -15.71 38.63 -22.06
C ALA A 182 -14.96 37.54 -21.31
N SER A 183 -14.03 37.90 -20.45
CA SER A 183 -13.23 36.94 -19.65
C SER A 183 -14.05 36.24 -18.57
N ASN A 184 -15.19 36.75 -18.21
CA ASN A 184 -16.12 36.25 -17.19
C ASN A 184 -17.36 35.57 -17.76
N ILE A 185 -17.32 35.17 -19.03
CA ILE A 185 -18.43 34.44 -19.66
C ILE A 185 -18.62 33.08 -19.05
N ALA A 186 -19.89 32.66 -18.92
CA ALA A 186 -20.18 31.28 -18.50
C ALA A 186 -19.67 30.26 -19.52
N ASN A 187 -19.09 29.15 -19.04
CA ASN A 187 -18.50 28.09 -19.87
C ASN A 187 -17.47 28.60 -20.90
N PRO A 188 -16.41 29.30 -20.49
CA PRO A 188 -15.46 29.94 -21.40
C PRO A 188 -14.80 28.94 -22.36
N TRP A 189 -14.70 27.68 -21.99
CA TRP A 189 -14.06 26.61 -22.77
C TRP A 189 -14.77 26.23 -24.08
N ILE A 190 -16.06 26.56 -24.24
CA ILE A 190 -16.80 26.33 -25.51
C ILE A 190 -16.53 27.42 -26.54
N TYR A 191 -15.93 28.52 -26.17
CA TYR A 191 -15.65 29.66 -27.03
C TYR A 191 -14.19 29.79 -27.45
N VAL A 192 -13.39 28.73 -27.20
CA VAL A 192 -11.98 28.65 -27.59
C VAL A 192 -11.75 27.51 -28.57
N SER A 193 -11.03 27.79 -29.64
CA SER A 193 -10.52 26.74 -30.53
C SER A 193 -9.29 26.11 -29.90
N TRP A 194 -9.43 24.91 -29.37
CA TRP A 194 -8.36 24.17 -28.70
C TRP A 194 -7.17 23.88 -29.62
N ASP A 195 -7.42 23.56 -30.90
CA ASP A 195 -6.34 23.32 -31.88
C ASP A 195 -5.51 24.59 -32.10
N LYS A 196 -6.15 25.76 -32.20
CA LYS A 196 -5.47 27.02 -32.35
C LYS A 196 -4.72 27.44 -31.08
N LEU A 197 -5.30 27.19 -29.92
CA LEU A 197 -4.66 27.45 -28.63
C LEU A 197 -3.39 26.60 -28.50
N ASN A 198 -3.51 25.29 -28.66
CA ASN A 198 -2.39 24.37 -28.54
C ASN A 198 -1.33 24.60 -29.62
N GLY A 199 -1.73 24.92 -30.85
CA GLY A 199 -0.78 25.31 -31.91
C GLY A 199 -0.04 26.61 -31.63
N THR A 200 -0.70 27.55 -30.92
CA THR A 200 -0.04 28.80 -30.46
C THR A 200 0.96 28.50 -29.35
N GLU A 201 0.60 27.68 -28.37
CA GLU A 201 1.50 27.22 -27.29
C GLU A 201 2.74 26.53 -27.85
N ASP A 202 2.57 25.61 -28.82
CA ASP A 202 3.67 24.93 -29.51
C ASP A 202 4.58 25.93 -30.25
N SER A 203 3.98 26.92 -30.94
CA SER A 203 4.74 27.92 -31.68
C SER A 203 5.56 28.83 -30.78
N ILE A 204 5.06 29.18 -29.60
CA ILE A 204 5.79 29.95 -28.58
C ILE A 204 6.91 29.09 -28.00
N ALA A 205 6.61 27.85 -27.63
CA ALA A 205 7.58 26.92 -27.04
C ALA A 205 8.73 26.60 -28.00
N GLY A 206 8.45 26.50 -29.29
CA GLY A 206 9.42 26.09 -30.34
C GLY A 206 10.26 27.22 -30.89
N ASP A 207 9.97 28.52 -30.64
CA ASP A 207 10.76 29.63 -31.20
C ASP A 207 12.04 29.89 -30.37
N LEU A 208 13.17 29.47 -30.94
CA LEU A 208 14.49 29.61 -30.33
C LEU A 208 14.95 31.07 -30.17
N ASN A 209 14.33 32.02 -30.89
CA ASN A 209 14.71 33.42 -30.83
C ASN A 209 14.19 34.15 -29.60
N ILE A 210 13.23 33.56 -28.90
CA ILE A 210 12.58 34.19 -27.73
C ILE A 210 12.74 33.35 -26.43
N GLN A 211 13.63 32.37 -26.47
CA GLN A 211 13.89 31.53 -25.30
C GLN A 211 14.64 32.31 -24.18
N PRO A 212 14.39 31.98 -22.90
CA PRO A 212 13.35 31.05 -22.42
C PRO A 212 11.96 31.66 -22.46
N THR A 213 10.92 30.89 -22.86
CA THR A 213 9.53 31.36 -22.86
C THR A 213 8.74 30.91 -21.64
N GLY A 214 9.21 29.87 -20.95
CA GLY A 214 8.48 29.20 -19.88
C GLY A 214 7.31 28.32 -20.38
N PHE A 215 7.08 28.25 -21.69
CA PHE A 215 6.09 27.36 -22.29
C PHE A 215 6.67 25.96 -22.48
N THR A 216 6.12 25.00 -21.78
CA THR A 216 6.57 23.60 -21.77
C THR A 216 5.45 22.60 -22.00
N HIS A 217 4.21 23.05 -21.93
CA HIS A 217 3.02 22.20 -21.97
C HIS A 217 1.94 22.84 -22.85
N LYS A 218 1.05 22.00 -23.37
CA LYS A 218 -0.21 22.39 -24.02
C LYS A 218 -1.36 22.20 -23.03
N LEU A 219 -2.25 23.17 -22.97
CA LEU A 219 -3.43 23.07 -22.14
C LEU A 219 -4.31 21.90 -22.60
N ALA A 220 -4.60 20.95 -21.73
CA ALA A 220 -5.55 19.91 -21.99
C ALA A 220 -6.97 20.47 -22.14
N PRO A 221 -7.88 19.79 -22.88
CA PRO A 221 -9.28 20.22 -22.99
C PRO A 221 -9.96 20.30 -21.63
N TYR A 222 -10.97 21.17 -21.52
CA TYR A 222 -11.78 21.30 -20.31
C TYR A 222 -12.37 19.94 -19.87
N SER A 223 -12.51 19.74 -18.60
CA SER A 223 -12.94 18.52 -17.89
C SER A 223 -11.93 17.37 -17.91
N ASP A 224 -10.85 17.44 -18.63
CA ASP A 224 -9.73 16.51 -18.48
C ASP A 224 -9.05 16.73 -17.11
N GLN A 225 -8.65 15.66 -16.46
CA GLN A 225 -7.89 15.74 -15.21
C GLN A 225 -6.62 16.60 -15.38
N GLN A 226 -5.97 16.50 -16.53
CA GLN A 226 -4.77 17.28 -16.84
C GLN A 226 -5.05 18.78 -16.98
N TYR A 227 -6.26 19.19 -17.43
CA TYR A 227 -6.65 20.60 -17.46
C TYR A 227 -6.53 21.23 -16.09
N TYR A 228 -7.16 20.64 -15.09
CA TYR A 228 -7.11 21.10 -13.72
C TYR A 228 -5.72 20.97 -13.07
N GLU A 229 -4.93 19.99 -13.51
CA GLU A 229 -3.56 19.88 -13.04
C GLU A 229 -2.69 21.02 -13.57
N MET A 230 -2.74 21.29 -14.86
CA MET A 230 -1.87 22.24 -15.54
C MET A 230 -2.04 23.67 -15.04
N ILE A 231 -3.29 24.13 -14.88
CA ILE A 231 -3.60 25.53 -14.53
C ILE A 231 -3.13 25.96 -13.14
N GLY A 232 -2.79 25.03 -12.29
CA GLY A 232 -2.21 25.28 -10.95
C GLY A 232 -0.84 24.69 -10.71
N LYS A 233 -0.20 24.17 -11.77
CA LYS A 233 1.13 23.58 -11.67
C LYS A 233 2.17 24.36 -12.45
N TYR A 234 1.79 24.88 -13.62
CA TYR A 234 2.73 25.55 -14.51
C TYR A 234 2.42 27.04 -14.62
N SER A 235 3.42 27.85 -14.34
CA SER A 235 3.35 29.33 -14.39
C SER A 235 2.88 29.85 -15.74
N GLN A 236 3.10 29.13 -16.85
CA GLN A 236 2.61 29.53 -18.18
C GLN A 236 1.10 29.77 -18.24
N PHE A 237 0.31 29.09 -17.38
CA PHE A 237 -1.13 29.27 -17.29
C PHE A 237 -1.56 30.34 -16.28
N GLY A 238 -0.60 31.01 -15.64
CA GLY A 238 -0.85 32.04 -14.64
C GLY A 238 -1.75 33.19 -15.12
N GLY A 239 -1.62 33.57 -16.40
CA GLY A 239 -2.43 34.64 -17.00
C GLY A 239 -3.93 34.34 -17.17
N GLY A 240 -4.36 33.11 -16.86
CA GLY A 240 -5.77 32.73 -16.84
C GLY A 240 -6.50 33.03 -15.52
N TRP A 241 -5.81 33.32 -14.43
CA TRP A 241 -6.39 33.65 -13.13
C TRP A 241 -6.94 35.09 -13.09
N ASP A 242 -8.01 35.34 -12.40
CA ASP A 242 -8.71 36.64 -12.42
C ASP A 242 -7.98 37.72 -11.61
N ASP A 243 -7.14 37.34 -10.67
CA ASP A 243 -6.28 38.24 -9.90
C ASP A 243 -4.90 38.52 -10.59
N ALA A 244 -4.63 37.85 -11.71
CA ALA A 244 -3.36 37.96 -12.44
C ALA A 244 -3.30 39.19 -13.39
N THR A 245 -3.84 40.32 -13.00
CA THR A 245 -4.01 41.50 -13.85
C THR A 245 -2.68 42.13 -14.33
N SER A 246 -1.62 42.02 -13.55
CA SER A 246 -0.27 42.50 -13.88
C SER A 246 0.68 41.38 -14.35
N TYR A 247 0.17 40.18 -14.56
CA TYR A 247 0.96 38.99 -14.92
C TYR A 247 1.50 39.09 -16.35
N THR A 248 2.82 38.97 -16.51
CA THR A 248 3.49 39.14 -17.78
C THR A 248 4.32 37.90 -18.16
N LYS A 249 4.87 37.86 -19.39
CA LYS A 249 5.80 36.82 -19.80
C LYS A 249 7.05 36.72 -18.91
N SER A 250 7.47 37.83 -18.30
CA SER A 250 8.61 37.85 -17.38
C SER A 250 8.30 37.09 -16.09
N ASP A 251 7.05 37.10 -15.65
CA ASP A 251 6.61 36.38 -14.46
C ASP A 251 6.57 34.86 -14.72
N VAL A 252 6.23 34.46 -15.96
CA VAL A 252 6.24 33.02 -16.36
C VAL A 252 7.63 32.43 -16.24
N ILE A 253 8.68 33.17 -16.67
CA ILE A 253 10.07 32.66 -16.69
C ILE A 253 10.86 33.00 -15.43
N ALA A 254 10.29 33.75 -14.50
CA ALA A 254 10.93 34.08 -13.24
C ALA A 254 11.28 32.80 -12.46
N ASN A 255 12.36 32.85 -11.68
CA ASN A 255 12.79 31.73 -10.83
C ASN A 255 12.96 30.39 -11.58
N ASN A 256 13.58 30.39 -12.75
CA ASN A 256 13.83 29.18 -13.57
C ASN A 256 12.56 28.41 -13.96
N GLY A 257 11.48 29.12 -14.27
CA GLY A 257 10.22 28.53 -14.72
C GLY A 257 9.22 28.23 -13.61
N VAL A 258 9.54 28.48 -12.35
CA VAL A 258 8.55 28.43 -11.26
C VAL A 258 7.55 29.59 -11.38
N GLY A 259 8.00 30.71 -11.91
CA GLY A 259 7.16 31.90 -12.15
C GLY A 259 6.94 32.72 -10.89
N ASN A 260 6.34 33.91 -11.11
CA ASN A 260 5.86 34.80 -10.06
C ASN A 260 4.32 34.81 -10.12
N VAL A 261 3.71 33.75 -9.54
CA VAL A 261 2.28 33.45 -9.69
C VAL A 261 1.41 34.27 -8.75
N SER A 262 0.14 34.40 -9.10
CA SER A 262 -0.84 35.17 -8.31
C SER A 262 -1.23 34.44 -7.01
N PRO A 263 -1.79 35.15 -6.03
CA PRO A 263 -2.35 34.56 -4.81
C PRO A 263 -3.37 33.44 -5.07
N GLU A 264 -4.29 33.62 -6.05
CA GLU A 264 -5.29 32.61 -6.38
C GLU A 264 -4.68 31.35 -7.02
N PHE A 265 -3.69 31.51 -7.90
CA PHE A 265 -2.92 30.37 -8.40
C PHE A 265 -2.32 29.59 -7.23
N THR A 266 -1.71 30.28 -6.27
CA THR A 266 -1.08 29.66 -5.11
C THR A 266 -2.10 28.94 -4.23
N ALA A 267 -3.23 29.60 -3.93
CA ALA A 267 -4.32 29.02 -3.14
C ALA A 267 -4.88 27.75 -3.81
N TYR A 268 -5.12 27.81 -5.11
CA TYR A 268 -5.56 26.66 -5.90
C TYR A 268 -4.56 25.51 -5.90
N SER A 269 -3.28 25.82 -6.07
CA SER A 269 -2.20 24.82 -6.01
C SER A 269 -2.18 24.09 -4.66
N HIS A 270 -2.38 24.81 -3.55
CA HIS A 270 -2.52 24.20 -2.22
C HIS A 270 -3.76 23.32 -2.11
N MET A 271 -4.92 23.77 -2.61
CA MET A 271 -6.14 22.94 -2.59
C MET A 271 -5.94 21.61 -3.33
N ARG A 272 -5.24 21.63 -4.47
CA ARG A 272 -4.86 20.40 -5.19
C ARG A 272 -3.89 19.53 -4.39
N GLY A 273 -2.91 20.16 -3.74
CA GLY A 273 -1.98 19.48 -2.84
C GLY A 273 -2.69 18.74 -1.73
N ASP A 274 -3.70 19.36 -1.12
CA ASP A 274 -4.51 18.76 -0.07
C ASP A 274 -5.32 17.56 -0.57
N ALA A 275 -5.93 17.64 -1.76
CA ALA A 275 -6.60 16.49 -2.39
C ALA A 275 -5.64 15.32 -2.60
N ASN A 276 -4.47 15.59 -3.17
CA ASN A 276 -3.44 14.56 -3.36
C ASN A 276 -2.98 13.94 -2.03
N ASN A 277 -2.85 14.74 -0.97
CA ASN A 277 -2.49 14.23 0.35
C ASN A 277 -3.54 13.26 0.90
N PHE A 278 -4.84 13.54 0.70
CA PHE A 278 -5.89 12.61 1.11
C PHE A 278 -5.82 11.29 0.32
N TYR A 279 -5.66 11.33 -0.99
CA TYR A 279 -5.50 10.13 -1.80
C TYR A 279 -4.21 9.36 -1.47
N ASN A 280 -3.12 10.05 -1.16
CA ASN A 280 -1.88 9.40 -0.73
C ASN A 280 -2.06 8.63 0.59
N ILE A 281 -2.85 9.17 1.53
CA ILE A 281 -3.19 8.45 2.76
C ILE A 281 -4.05 7.22 2.44
N ALA A 282 -5.08 7.35 1.60
CA ALA A 282 -5.90 6.22 1.16
C ALA A 282 -5.05 5.13 0.50
N THR A 283 -4.16 5.52 -0.42
CA THR A 283 -3.22 4.61 -1.07
C THR A 283 -2.31 3.90 -0.07
N ALA A 284 -1.75 4.61 0.92
CA ALA A 284 -0.93 3.98 1.95
C ALA A 284 -1.72 2.95 2.77
N VAL A 285 -2.99 3.24 3.07
CA VAL A 285 -3.88 2.30 3.77
C VAL A 285 -4.21 1.07 2.92
N SER A 286 -4.37 1.23 1.60
CA SER A 286 -4.58 0.08 0.70
C SER A 286 -3.41 -0.91 0.74
N TYR A 287 -2.17 -0.43 0.87
CA TYR A 287 -1.01 -1.31 1.09
C TYR A 287 -1.06 -2.05 2.42
N ILE A 288 -1.60 -1.41 3.48
CA ILE A 288 -1.81 -2.09 4.77
C ILE A 288 -2.84 -3.21 4.63
N ILE A 289 -3.94 -2.98 3.90
CA ILE A 289 -4.96 -3.99 3.62
C ILE A 289 -4.32 -5.22 2.93
N VAL A 290 -3.58 -5.01 1.85
CA VAL A 290 -2.90 -6.10 1.13
C VAL A 290 -1.92 -6.84 2.03
N ALA A 291 -1.11 -6.12 2.80
CA ALA A 291 -0.18 -6.72 3.75
C ALA A 291 -0.90 -7.56 4.82
N ASN A 292 -2.03 -7.07 5.34
CA ASN A 292 -2.85 -7.78 6.32
C ASN A 292 -3.35 -9.12 5.79
N HIS A 293 -3.82 -9.18 4.54
CA HIS A 293 -4.21 -10.43 3.87
C HIS A 293 -3.05 -11.42 3.78
N VAL A 294 -1.88 -10.96 3.34
CA VAL A 294 -0.69 -11.81 3.19
C VAL A 294 -0.23 -12.35 4.54
N PHE A 295 -0.06 -11.48 5.54
CA PHE A 295 0.40 -11.89 6.86
C PHE A 295 -0.60 -12.80 7.58
N SER A 296 -1.89 -12.50 7.47
CA SER A 296 -2.95 -13.35 8.04
C SER A 296 -2.94 -14.75 7.41
N ALA A 297 -2.76 -14.84 6.07
CA ALA A 297 -2.71 -16.13 5.38
C ALA A 297 -1.50 -16.97 5.81
N LEU A 298 -0.32 -16.35 5.87
CA LEU A 298 0.91 -17.03 6.28
C LEU A 298 0.84 -17.50 7.75
N GLU A 299 0.35 -16.63 8.64
CA GLU A 299 0.20 -16.96 10.06
C GLU A 299 -0.82 -18.08 10.27
N ALA A 300 -1.99 -18.04 9.59
CA ALA A 300 -3.00 -19.08 9.70
C ALA A 300 -2.49 -20.45 9.23
N ALA A 301 -1.77 -20.49 8.10
CA ALA A 301 -1.14 -21.71 7.59
C ALA A 301 -0.09 -22.27 8.57
N TRP A 302 0.76 -21.38 9.08
CA TRP A 302 1.78 -21.74 10.09
C TRP A 302 1.12 -22.26 11.38
N ASN A 303 0.11 -21.59 11.89
CA ASN A 303 -0.60 -21.97 13.10
C ASN A 303 -1.30 -23.33 12.95
N ALA A 304 -1.96 -23.59 11.82
CA ALA A 304 -2.53 -24.89 11.49
C ALA A 304 -1.47 -26.00 11.49
N SER A 305 -0.31 -25.73 10.89
CA SER A 305 0.83 -26.67 10.89
C SER A 305 1.33 -26.93 12.30
N LYS A 306 1.56 -25.87 13.10
CA LYS A 306 2.02 -25.96 14.50
C LYS A 306 1.06 -26.76 15.39
N ILE A 307 -0.27 -26.62 15.21
CA ILE A 307 -1.26 -27.38 15.96
C ILE A 307 -1.26 -28.85 15.56
N ASN A 308 -1.04 -29.17 14.29
CA ASN A 308 -0.97 -30.55 13.82
C ASN A 308 0.28 -31.29 14.32
N HIS A 309 1.40 -30.58 14.47
CA HIS A 309 2.67 -31.15 14.95
C HIS A 309 2.74 -31.25 16.48
N LYS A 310 1.84 -30.61 17.21
CA LYS A 310 1.80 -30.71 18.67
C LYS A 310 1.11 -31.99 19.09
N ILE A 311 1.90 -32.88 19.67
CA ILE A 311 1.53 -34.01 20.53
C ILE A 311 1.09 -35.27 19.78
N GLN A 312 2.03 -36.11 19.41
CA GLN A 312 1.81 -37.55 19.35
C GLN A 312 2.14 -38.15 20.73
N LEU A 313 1.11 -38.42 21.52
CA LEU A 313 1.25 -39.20 22.73
C LEU A 313 1.18 -40.68 22.33
N GLN A 314 2.31 -41.40 22.40
CA GLN A 314 2.36 -42.85 22.27
C GLN A 314 2.47 -43.49 23.66
N GLY A 315 1.39 -44.11 24.09
CA GLY A 315 1.46 -45.03 25.26
C GLY A 315 1.94 -46.38 24.82
N HIS A 316 3.00 -46.87 25.43
CA HIS A 316 3.50 -48.24 25.20
C HIS A 316 3.52 -48.98 26.55
N ILE A 317 2.98 -50.16 26.58
CA ILE A 317 3.01 -51.02 27.77
C ILE A 317 3.97 -52.20 27.42
N GLU A 318 5.16 -52.19 28.00
CA GLU A 318 6.05 -53.35 27.89
C GLU A 318 5.71 -54.37 28.96
N SER A 319 5.55 -55.62 28.54
CA SER A 319 5.44 -56.72 29.48
C SER A 319 6.80 -57.40 29.61
N ARG A 320 7.37 -57.39 30.82
CA ARG A 320 8.64 -58.04 31.12
C ARG A 320 8.43 -59.24 32.01
N ARG A 321 8.93 -60.39 31.59
CA ARG A 321 8.95 -61.57 32.50
C ARG A 321 10.07 -61.40 33.50
N ILE A 322 9.71 -61.32 34.76
CA ILE A 322 10.63 -61.42 35.86
C ILE A 322 10.55 -62.88 36.38
N TYR A 323 11.42 -63.33 37.12
CA TYR A 323 11.63 -64.69 37.63
C TYR A 323 10.31 -65.53 37.70
N GLY A 324 10.29 -66.69 37.05
CA GLY A 324 9.13 -67.61 37.05
C GLY A 324 8.03 -67.16 36.09
N ASN A 325 6.75 -67.30 36.51
CA ASN A 325 5.57 -66.95 35.72
C ASN A 325 5.01 -65.52 36.02
N LEU A 326 5.81 -64.69 36.72
CA LEU A 326 5.41 -63.30 37.01
C LEU A 326 5.68 -62.40 35.82
N ILE A 327 4.67 -61.65 35.39
CA ILE A 327 4.74 -60.66 34.32
C ILE A 327 4.61 -59.30 34.99
N GLU A 328 5.62 -58.48 34.80
CA GLU A 328 5.58 -57.05 35.16
C GLU A 328 5.17 -56.23 33.93
N PHE A 329 4.24 -55.30 34.13
CA PHE A 329 3.78 -54.39 33.11
C PHE A 329 4.42 -53.03 33.36
N ASP A 330 5.27 -52.59 32.45
CA ASP A 330 5.96 -51.30 32.53
C ASP A 330 5.27 -50.29 31.58
N PRO A 331 4.44 -49.36 32.09
CA PRO A 331 3.78 -48.39 31.26
C PRO A 331 4.77 -47.29 30.92
N THR A 332 5.14 -47.21 29.66
CA THR A 332 5.94 -46.07 29.14
C THR A 332 5.06 -45.10 28.36
N LEU A 333 5.12 -43.84 28.70
CA LEU A 333 4.49 -42.78 27.94
C LEU A 333 5.54 -42.04 27.12
N GLN A 334 5.52 -42.21 25.82
CA GLN A 334 6.43 -41.55 24.91
C GLN A 334 5.76 -40.32 24.28
N VAL A 335 6.29 -39.13 24.53
CA VAL A 335 5.88 -37.90 23.89
C VAL A 335 6.78 -37.67 22.69
N LYS A 336 6.27 -37.91 21.47
CA LYS A 336 7.01 -37.64 20.25
C LYS A 336 6.62 -36.26 19.74
N TYR A 337 7.57 -35.35 19.74
CA TYR A 337 7.44 -34.02 19.12
C TYR A 337 8.17 -34.04 17.78
N GLU A 338 7.44 -33.91 16.69
CA GLU A 338 8.00 -33.71 15.36
C GLU A 338 8.08 -32.19 15.08
N LEU A 339 9.31 -31.72 14.82
CA LEU A 339 9.63 -30.37 14.37
C LEU A 339 9.17 -30.16 12.92
#